data_13b96787cb5a551965e6cc212dc14af6
#
_entry.id   13b96787cb5a551965e6cc212dc14af6
#
_cell.length_a   1.000
_cell.length_b   1.000
_cell.length_c   1.000
_cell.angle_alpha   90.00
_cell.angle_beta   90.00
_cell.angle_gamma   90.00
#
_symmetry.space_group_name_H-M   'P 1'
#
loop_
_entity.id
_entity.type
_entity.pdbx_description
1 polymer ?
#
loop_
_entity_poly.entity_id
_entity_poly.type
_entity_poly.pdbx_seq_one_letter_code
_entity_poly.pdbx_strand_id
1 'polypeptide(L)'
;MKKDQYFNLEVNLLNDDNIAGMMLELGAANALGVYVMLLLHLRTKENYEASCRPLPLKALAKRYDVDVDLIGRILREFDLFEVDEERQMFRAPYLDRVMKTLEEKWRINAENGKKGGRPRKTKKRAET
;
A
#
# COMPACT_ATOMS: atom_id res chain seq x y z
N MET A 1 12.05 9.04 11.59
CA MET A 1 12.08 9.76 10.35
C MET A 1 11.34 9.01 9.27
N LYS A 2 10.50 9.67 8.54
CA LYS A 2 9.60 9.00 7.60
C LYS A 2 10.04 9.04 6.16
N LYS A 3 11.19 9.62 5.87
CA LYS A 3 11.66 9.73 4.50
C LYS A 3 11.85 8.39 3.82
N ASP A 4 12.00 7.32 4.60
CA ASP A 4 12.23 5.99 4.07
C ASP A 4 10.97 5.15 3.97
N GLN A 5 9.81 5.78 3.99
CA GLN A 5 8.56 5.05 3.84
C GLN A 5 8.44 4.51 2.42
N TYR A 6 8.19 3.23 2.30
CA TYR A 6 8.01 2.57 1.02
C TYR A 6 7.29 1.24 1.24
N PHE A 7 6.90 0.60 0.15
CA PHE A 7 6.38 -0.77 0.19
C PHE A 7 6.79 -1.46 -1.11
N ASN A 8 6.75 -2.78 -1.08
CA ASN A 8 7.13 -3.58 -2.25
C ASN A 8 5.94 -3.72 -3.19
N LEU A 9 6.16 -3.36 -4.45
CA LEU A 9 5.16 -3.55 -5.49
C LEU A 9 5.60 -4.73 -6.35
N GLU A 10 4.82 -5.81 -6.32
CA GLU A 10 5.20 -7.05 -6.98
C GLU A 10 5.04 -6.93 -8.48
N VAL A 11 6.02 -7.43 -9.23
CA VAL A 11 5.99 -7.29 -10.68
C VAL A 11 4.86 -8.10 -11.33
N ASN A 12 4.34 -9.11 -10.64
CA ASN A 12 3.24 -9.91 -11.17
C ASN A 12 1.87 -9.35 -10.79
N LEU A 13 1.80 -8.12 -10.30
CA LEU A 13 0.54 -7.49 -9.90
C LEU A 13 -0.49 -7.55 -11.02
N LEU A 14 -0.07 -7.33 -12.25
CA LEU A 14 -0.99 -7.30 -13.39
C LEU A 14 -1.57 -8.67 -13.73
N ASN A 15 -1.02 -9.74 -13.16
CA ASN A 15 -1.56 -11.08 -13.35
C ASN A 15 -2.67 -11.42 -12.36
N ASP A 16 -2.95 -10.54 -11.41
CA ASP A 16 -4.05 -10.72 -10.47
C ASP A 16 -5.36 -10.53 -11.20
N ASP A 17 -6.29 -11.48 -11.04
CA ASP A 17 -7.56 -11.44 -11.76
C ASP A 17 -8.40 -10.21 -11.40
N ASN A 18 -8.37 -9.80 -10.15
CA ASN A 18 -9.15 -8.64 -9.73
C ASN A 18 -8.56 -7.34 -10.29
N ILE A 19 -7.24 -7.26 -10.36
CA ILE A 19 -6.58 -6.12 -11.00
C ILE A 19 -6.91 -6.09 -12.48
N ALA A 20 -6.82 -7.25 -13.15
CA ALA A 20 -7.12 -7.33 -14.57
C ALA A 20 -8.57 -6.94 -14.84
N GLY A 21 -9.51 -7.41 -14.01
CA GLY A 21 -10.91 -7.06 -14.16
C GLY A 21 -11.17 -5.57 -13.99
N MET A 22 -10.53 -4.98 -12.98
CA MET A 22 -10.65 -3.53 -12.74
C MET A 22 -10.12 -2.75 -13.94
N MET A 23 -8.97 -3.14 -14.48
CA MET A 23 -8.39 -2.46 -15.63
C MET A 23 -9.28 -2.57 -16.86
N LEU A 24 -9.87 -3.73 -17.07
CA LEU A 24 -10.76 -3.94 -18.20
C LEU A 24 -12.02 -3.08 -18.09
N GLU A 25 -12.56 -3.02 -16.89
CA GLU A 25 -13.84 -2.33 -16.65
C GLU A 25 -13.69 -0.82 -16.65
N LEU A 26 -12.62 -0.31 -16.05
CA LEU A 26 -12.47 1.12 -15.78
C LEU A 26 -11.42 1.82 -16.63
N GLY A 27 -10.72 1.07 -17.50
CA GLY A 27 -9.61 1.63 -18.26
C GLY A 27 -8.28 1.40 -17.55
N ALA A 28 -7.35 0.77 -18.27
CA ALA A 28 -6.15 0.21 -17.66
C ALA A 28 -5.29 1.25 -16.92
N ALA A 29 -4.91 2.31 -17.62
CA ALA A 29 -3.98 3.28 -17.04
C ALA A 29 -4.60 4.05 -15.88
N ASN A 30 -5.85 4.51 -16.06
CA ASN A 30 -6.53 5.27 -15.01
C ASN A 30 -6.79 4.41 -13.78
N ALA A 31 -7.29 3.20 -13.99
CA ALA A 31 -7.64 2.33 -12.88
C ALA A 31 -6.40 1.93 -12.09
N LEU A 32 -5.37 1.48 -12.79
CA LEU A 32 -4.14 1.07 -12.11
C LEU A 32 -3.46 2.24 -11.42
N GLY A 33 -3.45 3.40 -12.09
CA GLY A 33 -2.88 4.60 -11.49
C GLY A 33 -3.55 4.98 -10.19
N VAL A 34 -4.89 4.98 -10.17
CA VAL A 34 -5.63 5.31 -8.95
C VAL A 34 -5.40 4.25 -7.88
N TYR A 35 -5.38 2.96 -8.27
CA TYR A 35 -5.12 1.88 -7.33
C TYR A 35 -3.77 2.09 -6.63
N VAL A 36 -2.72 2.35 -7.40
CA VAL A 36 -1.39 2.57 -6.83
C VAL A 36 -1.37 3.81 -5.94
N MET A 37 -2.01 4.90 -6.39
CA MET A 37 -2.07 6.11 -5.57
C MET A 37 -2.79 5.86 -4.24
N LEU A 38 -3.84 5.03 -4.25
CA LEU A 38 -4.52 4.66 -3.02
C LEU A 38 -3.61 3.84 -2.10
N LEU A 39 -2.81 2.93 -2.66
CA LEU A 39 -1.85 2.17 -1.86
C LEU A 39 -0.84 3.10 -1.21
N LEU A 40 -0.33 4.07 -1.97
CA LEU A 40 0.62 5.04 -1.44
C LEU A 40 0.00 5.87 -0.34
N HIS A 41 -1.25 6.26 -0.52
CA HIS A 41 -1.99 7.01 0.50
C HIS A 41 -2.11 6.19 1.80
N LEU A 42 -2.52 4.93 1.68
CA LEU A 42 -2.67 4.06 2.85
C LEU A 42 -1.34 3.84 3.55
N ARG A 43 -0.25 3.76 2.78
CA ARG A 43 1.08 3.53 3.35
C ARG A 43 1.48 4.63 4.31
N THR A 44 0.97 5.84 4.11
CA THR A 44 1.28 6.97 5.00
C THR A 44 0.43 6.98 6.26
N LYS A 45 -0.57 6.12 6.35
CA LYS A 45 -1.51 6.12 7.46
C LYS A 45 -1.15 5.10 8.51
N GLU A 46 -1.55 5.38 9.74
CA GLU A 46 -1.40 4.44 10.83
C GLU A 46 -2.27 3.23 10.58
N ASN A 47 -1.73 2.04 10.81
CA ASN A 47 -2.43 0.77 10.56
C ASN A 47 -2.86 0.61 9.10
N TYR A 48 -2.33 1.43 8.20
CA TYR A 48 -2.58 1.33 6.75
C TYR A 48 -4.07 1.35 6.41
N GLU A 49 -4.81 2.19 7.10
CA GLU A 49 -6.22 2.39 6.76
C GLU A 49 -6.53 3.88 6.72
N ALA A 50 -7.54 4.24 5.93
CA ALA A 50 -7.89 5.63 5.71
C ALA A 50 -9.40 5.78 5.64
N SER A 51 -9.86 7.02 5.76
CA SER A 51 -11.29 7.32 5.74
C SER A 51 -11.86 7.19 4.35
N CYS A 52 -13.03 6.55 4.24
CA CYS A 52 -13.80 6.54 3.01
C CYS A 52 -15.06 7.42 3.11
N ARG A 53 -15.06 8.38 4.02
CA ARG A 53 -16.16 9.34 4.11
C ARG A 53 -16.19 10.22 2.87
N PRO A 54 -17.35 10.81 2.55
CA PRO A 54 -17.48 11.56 1.30
C PRO A 54 -16.47 12.68 1.13
N LEU A 55 -16.26 13.49 2.16
CA LEU A 55 -15.38 14.65 2.03
C LEU A 55 -13.90 14.25 1.81
N PRO A 56 -13.34 13.34 2.62
CA PRO A 56 -11.98 12.87 2.33
C PRO A 56 -11.83 12.23 0.95
N LEU A 57 -12.84 11.48 0.49
CA LEU A 57 -12.77 10.87 -0.84
C LEU A 57 -12.81 11.92 -1.94
N LYS A 58 -13.62 12.96 -1.77
CA LYS A 58 -13.64 14.07 -2.73
C LYS A 58 -12.30 14.77 -2.79
N ALA A 59 -11.65 14.94 -1.64
CA ALA A 59 -10.32 15.56 -1.60
C ALA A 59 -9.30 14.71 -2.37
N LEU A 60 -9.34 13.38 -2.19
CA LEU A 60 -8.46 12.49 -2.94
C LEU A 60 -8.75 12.54 -4.43
N ALA A 61 -10.03 12.55 -4.81
CA ALA A 61 -10.42 12.61 -6.21
C ALA A 61 -9.88 13.86 -6.88
N LYS A 62 -9.97 14.98 -6.20
CA LYS A 62 -9.44 16.24 -6.72
C LYS A 62 -7.92 16.17 -6.86
N ARG A 63 -7.26 15.61 -5.86
CA ARG A 63 -5.81 15.50 -5.87
C ARG A 63 -5.31 14.58 -6.98
N TYR A 64 -6.07 13.52 -7.26
CA TYR A 64 -5.71 12.56 -8.29
C TYR A 64 -6.24 12.96 -9.67
N ASP A 65 -7.05 14.02 -9.73
CA ASP A 65 -7.66 14.51 -10.96
C ASP A 65 -8.53 13.45 -11.61
N VAL A 66 -9.37 12.82 -10.79
CA VAL A 66 -10.32 11.81 -11.27
C VAL A 66 -11.67 12.05 -10.62
N ASP A 67 -12.69 11.38 -11.17
CA ASP A 67 -14.04 11.42 -10.61
C ASP A 67 -14.08 10.64 -9.30
N VAL A 68 -14.75 11.19 -8.29
CA VAL A 68 -14.87 10.51 -7.00
C VAL A 68 -15.60 9.17 -7.15
N ASP A 69 -16.51 9.06 -8.13
CA ASP A 69 -17.19 7.78 -8.36
C ASP A 69 -16.24 6.69 -8.80
N LEU A 70 -15.18 7.05 -9.53
CA LEU A 70 -14.15 6.07 -9.90
C LEU A 70 -13.48 5.49 -8.67
N ILE A 71 -13.13 6.34 -7.73
CA ILE A 71 -12.53 5.87 -6.47
C ILE A 71 -13.49 4.95 -5.74
N GLY A 72 -14.77 5.35 -5.65
CA GLY A 72 -15.77 4.54 -4.98
C GLY A 72 -15.92 3.15 -5.59
N ARG A 73 -15.91 3.06 -6.92
CA ARG A 73 -15.99 1.78 -7.61
C ARG A 73 -14.76 0.92 -7.33
N ILE A 74 -13.57 1.53 -7.36
CA ILE A 74 -12.33 0.80 -7.09
C ILE A 74 -12.34 0.23 -5.66
N LEU A 75 -12.86 0.99 -4.73
CA LEU A 75 -12.90 0.54 -3.33
C LEU A 75 -13.89 -0.62 -3.11
N ARG A 76 -14.96 -0.72 -3.90
CA ARG A 76 -16.05 -1.63 -3.58
C ARG A 76 -16.36 -2.72 -4.58
N GLU A 77 -15.93 -2.61 -5.84
CA GLU A 77 -16.43 -3.52 -6.87
C GLU A 77 -15.48 -4.65 -7.25
N PHE A 78 -14.22 -4.59 -6.87
CA PHE A 78 -13.23 -5.50 -7.43
C PHE A 78 -12.50 -6.35 -6.40
N ASP A 79 -12.98 -6.35 -5.17
CA ASP A 79 -12.38 -7.14 -4.08
C ASP A 79 -10.90 -6.84 -3.85
N LEU A 80 -10.50 -5.61 -4.16
CA LEU A 80 -9.12 -5.17 -3.95
C LEU A 80 -8.95 -4.41 -2.64
N PHE A 81 -10.05 -3.95 -2.07
CA PHE A 81 -10.04 -3.21 -0.81
C PHE A 81 -11.10 -3.77 0.13
N GLU A 82 -10.86 -3.61 1.41
CA GLU A 82 -11.84 -3.91 2.45
C GLU A 82 -12.38 -2.60 2.97
N VAL A 83 -13.70 -2.46 2.99
CA VAL A 83 -14.36 -1.26 3.47
C VAL A 83 -15.13 -1.61 4.73
N ASP A 84 -14.83 -0.92 5.83
CA ASP A 84 -15.57 -1.03 7.08
C ASP A 84 -16.63 0.08 7.07
N GLU A 85 -17.86 -0.28 6.74
CA GLU A 85 -18.93 0.71 6.59
C GLU A 85 -19.28 1.37 7.91
N GLU A 86 -19.13 0.65 9.01
CA GLU A 86 -19.47 1.19 10.32
C GLU A 86 -18.51 2.30 10.72
N ARG A 87 -17.21 2.04 10.56
CA ARG A 87 -16.18 3.02 10.88
C ARG A 87 -15.92 3.99 9.72
N GLN A 88 -16.40 3.66 8.53
CA GLN A 88 -16.14 4.39 7.29
C GLN A 88 -14.65 4.51 7.02
N MET A 89 -13.98 3.37 7.06
CA MET A 89 -12.55 3.26 6.80
C MET A 89 -12.33 2.21 5.73
N PHE A 90 -11.22 2.31 5.02
CA PHE A 90 -10.86 1.30 4.04
C PHE A 90 -9.39 0.94 4.16
N ARG A 91 -9.07 -0.26 3.70
CA ARG A 91 -7.70 -0.76 3.68
C ARG A 91 -7.52 -1.71 2.51
N ALA A 92 -6.27 -1.97 2.15
CA ALA A 92 -5.95 -2.84 1.02
C ALA A 92 -5.27 -4.10 1.52
N PRO A 93 -5.89 -5.28 1.32
CA PRO A 93 -5.22 -6.53 1.71
C PRO A 93 -3.84 -6.71 1.09
N TYR A 94 -3.67 -6.28 -0.14
CA TYR A 94 -2.36 -6.35 -0.79
C TYR A 94 -1.30 -5.60 0.01
N LEU A 95 -1.60 -4.36 0.37
CA LEU A 95 -0.66 -3.54 1.14
C LEU A 95 -0.39 -4.16 2.50
N ASP A 96 -1.45 -4.64 3.17
CA ASP A 96 -1.30 -5.27 4.48
C ASP A 96 -0.35 -6.47 4.39
N ARG A 97 -0.47 -7.26 3.34
CA ARG A 97 0.36 -8.45 3.15
C ARG A 97 1.82 -8.08 2.93
N VAL A 98 2.08 -7.15 2.00
CA VAL A 98 3.47 -6.80 1.70
C VAL A 98 4.12 -6.05 2.85
N MET A 99 3.34 -5.26 3.60
CA MET A 99 3.90 -4.57 4.76
C MET A 99 4.17 -5.52 5.92
N LYS A 100 3.32 -6.52 6.11
CA LYS A 100 3.58 -7.52 7.14
C LYS A 100 4.91 -8.22 6.91
N THR A 101 5.16 -8.63 5.67
CA THR A 101 6.41 -9.27 5.31
C THR A 101 7.60 -8.34 5.54
N LEU A 102 7.47 -7.09 5.13
CA LEU A 102 8.54 -6.12 5.26
C LEU A 102 8.84 -5.80 6.72
N GLU A 103 7.79 -5.64 7.52
CA GLU A 103 7.95 -5.35 8.96
C GLU A 103 8.57 -6.52 9.69
N GLU A 104 8.23 -7.75 9.33
CA GLU A 104 8.86 -8.92 9.91
C GLU A 104 10.35 -8.95 9.59
N LYS A 105 10.70 -8.63 8.35
CA LYS A 105 12.10 -8.56 7.95
C LYS A 105 12.85 -7.52 8.77
N TRP A 106 12.25 -6.34 8.94
CA TRP A 106 12.87 -5.30 9.77
C TRP A 106 13.07 -5.76 11.20
N ARG A 107 12.08 -6.44 11.77
CA ARG A 107 12.16 -6.93 13.14
C ARG A 107 13.29 -7.95 13.28
N ILE A 108 13.37 -8.88 12.34
CA ILE A 108 14.42 -9.89 12.37
C ILE A 108 15.80 -9.25 12.25
N ASN A 109 15.94 -8.30 11.35
CA ASN A 109 17.22 -7.60 11.17
C ASN A 109 17.62 -6.85 12.44
N ALA A 110 16.66 -6.22 13.12
CA ALA A 110 16.93 -5.52 14.35
C ALA A 110 17.39 -6.49 15.45
N GLU A 111 16.74 -7.64 15.56
CA GLU A 111 17.13 -8.66 16.54
C GLU A 111 18.51 -9.21 16.23
N ASN A 112 18.79 -9.48 14.97
CA ASN A 112 20.11 -9.97 14.58
C ASN A 112 21.19 -8.95 14.87
N GLY A 113 20.89 -7.67 14.66
CA GLY A 113 21.83 -6.61 14.99
C GLY A 113 22.17 -6.57 16.47
N LYS A 114 21.17 -6.77 17.33
CA LYS A 114 21.40 -6.82 18.75
C LYS A 114 22.28 -8.00 19.16
N LYS A 115 21.97 -9.17 18.61
CA LYS A 115 22.73 -10.37 18.92
C LYS A 115 24.14 -10.30 18.37
N GLY A 116 24.24 -9.79 17.14
CA GLY A 116 25.48 -9.78 16.43
C GLY A 116 26.52 -8.95 17.08
N GLY A 117 26.16 -8.03 17.77
CA GLY A 117 27.11 -7.16 18.36
C GLY A 117 28.36 -7.20 17.61
N ARG A 118 28.92 -7.19 16.91
CA ARG A 118 29.95 -7.31 16.22
C ARG A 118 30.68 -6.36 15.70
N PRO A 119 31.24 -6.19 15.72
CA PRO A 119 31.69 -5.32 15.24
C PRO A 119 32.19 -5.18 14.08
N ARG A 120 32.04 -5.56 13.62
CA ARG A 120 32.25 -5.52 12.72
C ARG A 120 32.67 -4.98 12.12
N LYS A 121 33.00 -4.87 11.76
CA LYS A 121 33.30 -4.76 11.23
C LYS A 121 33.23 -4.58 10.46
N THR A 122 33.19 -4.28 9.97
CA THR A 122 33.02 -4.47 9.35
C THR A 122 32.85 -4.45 8.60
N LYS A 123 32.86 -4.37 8.05
CA LYS A 123 32.51 -4.70 7.42
C LYS A 123 32.26 -4.53 6.89
N LYS A 124 32.39 -4.28 6.58
CA LYS A 124 31.98 -4.54 6.20
C LYS A 124 31.88 -4.32 5.89
N ARG A 125 32.21 -3.84 5.65
CA ARG A 125 31.95 -4.09 5.45
C ARG A 125 32.17 -4.13 5.37
N ALA A 126 32.62 -3.71 5.32
CA ALA A 126 32.67 -4.14 5.38
C ALA A 126 32.84 -4.27 5.28
N GLU A 127 32.93 -3.97 4.99
CA GLU A 127 32.88 -4.44 5.11
C GLU A 127 32.98 -4.53 5.12
N THR A 128 33.43 -4.18 4.79
CA THR A 128 33.45 -4.56 5.01
C THR A 128 33.41 -4.70 5.05
#